data_1711b00d80b6a1e5aa1596223afff6d1
#
_entry.id   1711b00d80b6a1e5aa1596223afff6d1
#
_cell.length_a   1.000
_cell.length_b   1.000
_cell.length_c   1.000
_cell.angle_alpha   90.00
_cell.angle_beta   90.00
_cell.angle_gamma   90.00
#
_symmetry.space_group_name_H-M   'P 1'
#
loop_
_entity.id
_entity.type
_entity.pdbx_description
1 polymer ?
#
loop_
_entity_poly.entity_id
_entity_poly.type
_entity_poly.pdbx_seq_one_letter_code
_entity_poly.pdbx_strand_id
1 'polypeptide(L)'
;RAGLGALELPYLACADFGRLPLAASSMDLLWSNLALHWHPQPHRVMREWARVLRADGLLMFSAFGPDTFAELRAAYVKAGLVPTVLPFVDLHDYGDMMVEAGFADPVMDMEKLNITYSSSDELLADVRSFGGNPFVERKAGLTGRAAFGALKRALDEQKAADGRISLSVEVVY
;
A
#
# COMPACT_ATOMS: atom_id res chain seq x y z
N ARG A 1 12.68 -42.90 5.58
CA ARG A 1 13.36 -41.65 5.20
C ARG A 1 12.57 -41.06 4.04
N ALA A 2 11.59 -40.16 4.33
CA ALA A 2 10.95 -39.36 3.32
C ALA A 2 12.02 -38.38 2.79
N GLY A 3 12.43 -38.52 1.53
CA GLY A 3 13.32 -37.60 0.87
C GLY A 3 12.59 -36.24 0.76
N LEU A 4 13.22 -35.19 1.24
CA LEU A 4 12.89 -33.85 0.84
C LEU A 4 13.09 -33.81 -0.68
N GLY A 5 11.97 -33.80 -1.44
CA GLY A 5 12.01 -33.58 -2.90
C GLY A 5 12.78 -32.30 -3.19
N ALA A 6 13.50 -32.27 -4.31
CA ALA A 6 14.17 -31.09 -4.78
C ALA A 6 13.16 -29.92 -4.74
N LEU A 7 13.50 -28.84 -4.05
CA LEU A 7 12.72 -27.61 -4.07
C LEU A 7 12.64 -27.17 -5.53
N GLU A 8 11.47 -27.31 -6.15
CA GLU A 8 11.24 -26.75 -7.47
C GLU A 8 11.40 -25.23 -7.37
N LEU A 9 12.19 -24.66 -8.26
CA LEU A 9 12.35 -23.20 -8.32
C LEU A 9 11.00 -22.56 -8.62
N PRO A 10 10.64 -21.46 -7.93
CA PRO A 10 9.39 -20.77 -8.20
C PRO A 10 9.35 -20.26 -9.65
N TYR A 11 8.19 -20.39 -10.29
CA TYR A 11 7.96 -19.76 -11.58
C TYR A 11 7.80 -18.26 -11.37
N LEU A 12 8.53 -17.45 -12.14
CA LEU A 12 8.46 -16.00 -12.09
C LEU A 12 7.69 -15.50 -13.32
N ALA A 13 6.70 -14.64 -13.09
CA ALA A 13 5.95 -13.97 -14.14
C ALA A 13 5.80 -12.49 -13.82
N CYS A 14 5.96 -11.63 -14.83
CA CYS A 14 5.61 -10.22 -14.75
C CYS A 14 4.20 -10.05 -15.32
N ALA A 15 3.25 -9.59 -14.51
CA ALA A 15 1.86 -9.46 -14.91
C ALA A 15 1.17 -8.30 -14.16
N ASP A 16 0.08 -7.81 -14.74
CA ASP A 16 -0.87 -6.95 -14.04
C ASP A 16 -1.70 -7.83 -13.07
N PHE A 17 -1.66 -7.50 -11.78
CA PHE A 17 -2.39 -8.27 -10.78
C PHE A 17 -3.92 -8.04 -10.82
N GLY A 18 -4.39 -7.06 -11.57
CA GLY A 18 -5.79 -6.92 -11.98
C GLY A 18 -6.17 -7.76 -13.20
N ARG A 19 -5.18 -8.48 -13.83
CA ARG A 19 -5.37 -9.38 -14.96
C ARG A 19 -4.26 -10.44 -15.01
N LEU A 20 -4.40 -11.45 -14.17
CA LEU A 20 -3.39 -12.49 -14.01
C LEU A 20 -3.39 -13.49 -15.21
N PRO A 21 -2.23 -13.90 -15.72
CA PRO A 21 -2.13 -14.91 -16.77
C PRO A 21 -2.32 -16.34 -16.21
N LEU A 22 -3.33 -16.52 -15.36
CA LEU A 22 -3.69 -17.77 -14.70
C LEU A 22 -5.08 -18.20 -15.10
N ALA A 23 -5.30 -19.52 -15.20
CA ALA A 23 -6.63 -20.07 -15.48
C ALA A 23 -7.58 -19.80 -14.30
N ALA A 24 -8.88 -19.76 -14.56
CA ALA A 24 -9.87 -19.68 -13.50
C ALA A 24 -9.80 -20.95 -12.63
N SER A 25 -10.04 -20.80 -11.33
CA SER A 25 -10.08 -21.89 -10.35
C SER A 25 -8.83 -22.79 -10.39
N SER A 26 -7.65 -22.17 -10.49
CA SER A 26 -6.38 -22.89 -10.63
C SER A 26 -5.46 -22.79 -9.41
N MET A 27 -5.74 -21.86 -8.48
CA MET A 27 -4.89 -21.59 -7.32
C MET A 27 -5.58 -22.00 -6.02
N ASP A 28 -4.84 -22.60 -5.11
CA ASP A 28 -5.31 -22.95 -3.77
C ASP A 28 -5.13 -21.80 -2.78
N LEU A 29 -4.08 -20.99 -2.99
CA LEU A 29 -3.72 -19.84 -2.16
C LEU A 29 -3.28 -18.69 -3.06
N LEU A 30 -3.74 -17.49 -2.72
CA LEU A 30 -3.21 -16.23 -3.23
C LEU A 30 -2.74 -15.38 -2.06
N TRP A 31 -1.49 -14.96 -2.11
CA TRP A 31 -0.92 -14.06 -1.12
C TRP A 31 -0.40 -12.79 -1.78
N SER A 32 -0.92 -11.64 -1.35
CA SER A 32 -0.51 -10.32 -1.81
C SER A 32 -0.06 -9.47 -0.64
N ASN A 33 1.21 -9.09 -0.63
CA ASN A 33 1.77 -8.29 0.45
C ASN A 33 2.06 -6.86 -0.02
N LEU A 34 1.38 -5.88 0.59
CA LEU A 34 1.54 -4.43 0.37
C LEU A 34 1.56 -4.04 -1.12
N ALA A 35 0.70 -4.65 -1.94
CA ALA A 35 0.64 -4.41 -3.38
C ALA A 35 -0.71 -3.84 -3.84
N LEU A 36 -1.83 -4.23 -3.22
CA LEU A 36 -3.18 -3.89 -3.68
C LEU A 36 -3.44 -2.39 -3.81
N HIS A 37 -2.92 -1.60 -2.88
CA HIS A 37 -3.09 -0.14 -2.87
C HIS A 37 -2.40 0.59 -4.04
N TRP A 38 -1.55 -0.09 -4.81
CA TRP A 38 -0.96 0.45 -6.03
C TRP A 38 -1.89 0.38 -7.24
N HIS A 39 -2.97 -0.39 -7.17
CA HIS A 39 -3.90 -0.51 -8.28
C HIS A 39 -5.05 0.52 -8.14
N PRO A 40 -5.35 1.29 -9.21
CA PRO A 40 -6.37 2.36 -9.13
C PRO A 40 -7.81 1.82 -8.97
N GLN A 41 -8.02 0.53 -9.16
CA GLN A 41 -9.33 -0.12 -9.09
C GLN A 41 -9.25 -1.42 -8.29
N PRO A 42 -9.12 -1.37 -6.95
CA PRO A 42 -8.93 -2.55 -6.11
C PRO A 42 -10.09 -3.55 -6.23
N HIS A 43 -11.32 -3.10 -6.43
CA HIS A 43 -12.49 -3.95 -6.66
C HIS A 43 -12.35 -4.86 -7.90
N ARG A 44 -11.62 -4.43 -8.94
CA ARG A 44 -11.31 -5.29 -10.10
C ARG A 44 -10.29 -6.35 -9.75
N VAL A 45 -9.31 -5.98 -8.95
CA VAL A 45 -8.27 -6.91 -8.47
C VAL A 45 -8.91 -8.00 -7.61
N MET A 46 -9.80 -7.65 -6.69
CA MET A 46 -10.52 -8.63 -5.86
C MET A 46 -11.30 -9.65 -6.70
N ARG A 47 -12.01 -9.18 -7.74
CA ARG A 47 -12.71 -10.07 -8.68
C ARG A 47 -11.77 -10.96 -9.47
N GLU A 48 -10.61 -10.45 -9.88
CA GLU A 48 -9.60 -11.25 -10.57
C GLU A 48 -8.99 -12.31 -9.64
N TRP A 49 -8.74 -11.97 -8.40
CA TRP A 49 -8.27 -12.92 -7.40
C TRP A 49 -9.30 -14.02 -7.10
N ALA A 50 -10.58 -13.64 -6.97
CA ALA A 50 -11.67 -14.62 -6.85
C ALA A 50 -11.76 -15.55 -8.08
N ARG A 51 -11.53 -15.02 -9.29
CA ARG A 51 -11.53 -15.81 -10.53
C ARG A 51 -10.47 -16.90 -10.54
N VAL A 52 -9.25 -16.59 -10.08
CA VAL A 52 -8.11 -17.54 -10.15
C VAL A 52 -8.10 -18.52 -8.98
N LEU A 53 -8.67 -18.17 -7.84
CA LEU A 53 -8.80 -19.06 -6.70
C LEU A 53 -9.84 -20.15 -6.99
N ARG A 54 -9.60 -21.36 -6.49
CA ARG A 54 -10.58 -22.46 -6.47
C ARG A 54 -11.66 -22.18 -5.44
N ALA A 55 -12.74 -22.93 -5.52
CA ALA A 55 -13.66 -23.07 -4.39
C ALA A 55 -12.85 -23.52 -3.16
N ASP A 56 -13.13 -22.91 -2.01
CA ASP A 56 -12.39 -23.12 -0.74
C ASP A 56 -10.90 -22.71 -0.78
N GLY A 57 -10.47 -22.00 -1.82
CA GLY A 57 -9.13 -21.40 -1.90
C GLY A 57 -8.99 -20.21 -0.95
N LEU A 58 -7.79 -20.01 -0.41
CA LEU A 58 -7.50 -18.98 0.59
C LEU A 58 -6.92 -17.71 -0.08
N LEU A 59 -7.50 -16.56 0.23
CA LEU A 59 -6.91 -15.25 -0.04
C LEU A 59 -6.29 -14.69 1.24
N MET A 60 -5.04 -14.25 1.13
CA MET A 60 -4.35 -13.45 2.16
C MET A 60 -3.77 -12.21 1.49
N PHE A 61 -4.03 -11.05 2.04
CA PHE A 61 -3.42 -9.83 1.52
C PHE A 61 -3.12 -8.82 2.63
N SER A 62 -2.21 -7.90 2.32
CA SER A 62 -2.05 -6.68 3.09
C SER A 62 -2.04 -5.47 2.17
N ALA A 63 -2.52 -4.34 2.68
CA ALA A 63 -2.54 -3.06 1.98
C ALA A 63 -2.35 -1.92 2.98
N PHE A 64 -2.03 -0.71 2.48
CA PHE A 64 -2.05 0.47 3.32
C PHE A 64 -3.47 0.98 3.52
N GLY A 65 -3.76 1.41 4.74
CA GLY A 65 -5.00 2.06 5.14
C GLY A 65 -4.91 3.59 5.13
N PRO A 66 -6.06 4.28 5.33
CA PRO A 66 -6.20 5.73 5.13
C PRO A 66 -5.34 6.61 6.03
N ASP A 67 -4.95 6.13 7.21
CA ASP A 67 -4.09 6.91 8.11
C ASP A 67 -2.59 6.83 7.76
N THR A 68 -2.22 6.00 6.77
CA THR A 68 -0.83 5.93 6.30
C THR A 68 -0.38 7.29 5.79
N PHE A 69 0.76 7.77 6.31
CA PHE A 69 1.37 9.07 5.97
C PHE A 69 0.51 10.30 6.31
N ALA A 70 -0.33 10.22 7.35
CA ALA A 70 -1.18 11.33 7.80
C ALA A 70 -0.36 12.59 8.09
N GLU A 71 0.80 12.46 8.75
CA GLU A 71 1.70 13.55 9.12
C GLU A 71 2.30 14.21 7.86
N LEU A 72 2.64 13.41 6.86
CA LEU A 72 3.15 13.92 5.58
C LEU A 72 2.06 14.69 4.83
N ARG A 73 0.81 14.16 4.80
CA ARG A 73 -0.32 14.91 4.21
C ARG A 73 -0.56 16.24 4.91
N ALA A 74 -0.51 16.25 6.25
CA ALA A 74 -0.64 17.48 7.03
C ALA A 74 0.48 18.49 6.70
N ALA A 75 1.71 18.02 6.54
CA ALA A 75 2.84 18.86 6.16
C ALA A 75 2.67 19.46 4.74
N TYR A 76 2.15 18.70 3.77
CA TYR A 76 1.81 19.23 2.45
C TYR A 76 0.80 20.37 2.53
N VAL A 77 -0.30 20.17 3.26
CA VAL A 77 -1.34 21.19 3.47
C VAL A 77 -0.77 22.43 4.14
N LYS A 78 0.02 22.27 5.20
CA LYS A 78 0.69 23.36 5.93
C LYS A 78 1.67 24.14 5.05
N ALA A 79 2.35 23.46 4.15
CA ALA A 79 3.25 24.09 3.18
C ALA A 79 2.51 24.78 2.00
N GLY A 80 1.18 24.77 1.97
CA GLY A 80 0.38 25.30 0.85
C GLY A 80 0.51 24.47 -0.44
N LEU A 81 0.84 23.19 -0.29
CA LEU A 81 1.02 22.25 -1.40
C LEU A 81 -0.14 21.25 -1.47
N VAL A 82 -0.45 20.79 -2.66
CA VAL A 82 -1.42 19.70 -2.83
C VAL A 82 -0.75 18.38 -2.42
N PRO A 83 -1.34 17.63 -1.48
CA PRO A 83 -0.81 16.33 -1.13
C PRO A 83 -0.76 15.40 -2.35
N THR A 84 0.38 14.80 -2.60
CA THR A 84 0.58 13.81 -3.67
C THR A 84 0.62 12.37 -3.12
N VAL A 85 0.08 12.17 -1.93
CA VAL A 85 -0.06 10.86 -1.30
C VAL A 85 -1.35 10.22 -1.79
N LEU A 86 -1.31 8.95 -2.17
CA LEU A 86 -2.49 8.18 -2.59
C LEU A 86 -3.57 8.20 -1.52
N PRO A 87 -4.86 8.31 -1.91
CA PRO A 87 -5.95 7.96 -1.03
C PRO A 87 -5.97 6.44 -0.87
N PHE A 88 -5.63 5.97 0.31
CA PHE A 88 -5.72 4.54 0.63
C PHE A 88 -7.15 4.18 1.02
N VAL A 89 -7.52 2.93 0.78
CA VAL A 89 -8.86 2.40 1.01
C VAL A 89 -9.02 2.00 2.49
N ASP A 90 -10.19 2.24 3.05
CA ASP A 90 -10.54 1.85 4.41
C ASP A 90 -10.72 0.33 4.54
N LEU A 91 -10.50 -0.19 5.75
CA LEU A 91 -10.67 -1.60 6.08
C LEU A 91 -12.07 -2.13 5.74
N HIS A 92 -13.12 -1.36 6.05
CA HIS A 92 -14.51 -1.75 5.78
C HIS A 92 -14.79 -1.82 4.28
N ASP A 93 -14.27 -0.85 3.51
CA ASP A 93 -14.41 -0.84 2.05
C ASP A 93 -13.72 -2.05 1.41
N TYR A 94 -12.55 -2.47 1.93
CA TYR A 94 -11.91 -3.71 1.48
C TYR A 94 -12.78 -4.93 1.80
N GLY A 95 -13.35 -5.01 3.00
CA GLY A 95 -14.27 -6.09 3.39
C GLY A 95 -15.48 -6.17 2.47
N ASP A 96 -16.12 -5.05 2.17
CA ASP A 96 -17.25 -4.97 1.25
C ASP A 96 -16.87 -5.42 -0.16
N MET A 97 -15.72 -4.97 -0.68
CA MET A 97 -15.20 -5.41 -1.98
C MET A 97 -14.95 -6.92 -2.04
N MET A 98 -14.52 -7.54 -0.94
CA MET A 98 -14.33 -8.99 -0.87
C MET A 98 -15.67 -9.72 -0.94
N VAL A 99 -16.67 -9.27 -0.18
CA VAL A 99 -18.04 -9.85 -0.23
C VAL A 99 -18.63 -9.71 -1.63
N GLU A 100 -18.51 -8.54 -2.25
CA GLU A 100 -18.97 -8.30 -3.63
C GLU A 100 -18.22 -9.16 -4.66
N ALA A 101 -16.96 -9.50 -4.42
CA ALA A 101 -16.19 -10.39 -5.27
C ALA A 101 -16.52 -11.87 -5.09
N GLY A 102 -17.34 -12.22 -4.07
CA GLY A 102 -17.80 -13.57 -3.80
C GLY A 102 -16.96 -14.35 -2.79
N PHE A 103 -16.10 -13.69 -2.01
CA PHE A 103 -15.40 -14.32 -0.89
C PHE A 103 -16.41 -14.55 0.27
N ALA A 104 -16.34 -15.74 0.85
CA ALA A 104 -17.09 -16.07 2.05
C ALA A 104 -16.31 -15.66 3.30
N ASP A 105 -17.01 -15.11 4.28
CA ASP A 105 -16.49 -14.84 5.64
C ASP A 105 -15.13 -14.09 5.67
N PRO A 106 -15.00 -12.90 5.04
CA PRO A 106 -13.77 -12.15 5.11
C PRO A 106 -13.48 -11.75 6.56
N VAL A 107 -12.27 -12.05 7.02
CA VAL A 107 -11.76 -11.60 8.32
C VAL A 107 -10.75 -10.50 8.05
N MET A 108 -11.04 -9.33 8.57
CA MET A 108 -10.21 -8.14 8.37
C MET A 108 -9.65 -7.65 9.70
N ASP A 109 -8.39 -7.26 9.69
CA ASP A 109 -7.73 -6.64 10.84
C ASP A 109 -6.84 -5.48 10.39
N MET A 110 -6.44 -4.64 11.32
CA MET A 110 -5.59 -3.50 11.01
C MET A 110 -4.59 -3.23 12.14
N GLU A 111 -3.41 -2.79 11.77
CA GLU A 111 -2.37 -2.36 12.70
C GLU A 111 -1.86 -0.97 12.34
N LYS A 112 -1.65 -0.12 13.36
CA LYS A 112 -0.99 1.18 13.20
C LYS A 112 0.44 1.10 13.70
N LEU A 113 1.36 1.30 12.80
CA LEU A 113 2.79 1.38 13.07
C LEU A 113 3.20 2.86 13.11
N ASN A 114 4.12 3.19 14.02
CA ASN A 114 4.69 4.53 14.10
C ASN A 114 6.19 4.44 13.86
N ILE A 115 6.64 4.98 12.73
CA ILE A 115 8.04 5.05 12.35
C ILE A 115 8.57 6.43 12.71
N THR A 116 9.74 6.53 13.34
CA THR A 116 10.31 7.81 13.75
C THR A 116 11.61 8.09 13.04
N TYR A 117 11.80 9.33 12.60
CA TYR A 117 12.95 9.82 11.84
C TYR A 117 13.68 10.94 12.58
N SER A 118 14.98 11.03 12.39
CA SER A 118 15.81 12.10 12.97
C SER A 118 15.68 13.40 12.18
N SER A 119 15.31 13.33 10.91
CA SER A 119 15.20 14.50 10.02
C SER A 119 14.11 14.31 8.96
N SER A 120 13.63 15.45 8.43
CA SER A 120 12.73 15.47 7.27
C SER A 120 13.36 14.90 6.00
N ASP A 121 14.68 14.97 5.85
CA ASP A 121 15.39 14.38 4.71
C ASP A 121 15.35 12.86 4.75
N GLU A 122 15.62 12.27 5.91
CA GLU A 122 15.55 10.82 6.13
C GLU A 122 14.13 10.30 5.87
N LEU A 123 13.11 10.94 6.45
CA LEU A 123 11.72 10.60 6.23
C LEU A 123 11.36 10.65 4.73
N LEU A 124 11.69 11.73 4.04
CA LEU A 124 11.35 11.88 2.62
C LEU A 124 12.15 10.93 1.72
N ALA A 125 13.35 10.54 2.09
CA ALA A 125 14.13 9.52 1.38
C ALA A 125 13.48 8.16 1.51
N ASP A 126 13.04 7.79 2.72
CA ASP A 126 12.38 6.52 3.00
C ASP A 126 11.04 6.42 2.28
N VAL A 127 10.17 7.44 2.40
CA VAL A 127 8.89 7.48 1.67
C VAL A 127 9.08 7.32 0.15
N ARG A 128 10.14 7.86 -0.43
CA ARG A 128 10.45 7.66 -1.86
C ARG A 128 10.85 6.22 -2.16
N SER A 129 11.43 5.51 -1.22
CA SER A 129 11.85 4.11 -1.39
C SER A 129 10.68 3.13 -1.49
N PHE A 130 9.49 3.50 -0.97
CA PHE A 130 8.27 2.70 -1.10
C PHE A 130 7.78 2.49 -2.54
N GLY A 131 8.37 3.20 -3.50
CA GLY A 131 8.07 3.01 -4.92
C GLY A 131 7.45 4.24 -5.60
N GLY A 132 7.14 4.08 -6.89
CA GLY A 132 6.56 5.14 -7.70
C GLY A 132 5.14 5.50 -7.24
N ASN A 133 4.83 6.78 -7.17
CA ASN A 133 3.46 7.23 -6.93
C ASN A 133 2.65 7.11 -8.23
N PRO A 134 1.63 6.22 -8.31
CA PRO A 134 0.80 6.04 -9.51
C PRO A 134 -0.25 7.15 -9.70
N PHE A 135 -0.15 8.25 -8.98
CA PHE A 135 -1.10 9.36 -9.04
C PHE A 135 -1.14 9.97 -10.46
N VAL A 136 -2.25 9.76 -11.15
CA VAL A 136 -2.43 10.18 -12.55
C VAL A 136 -2.48 11.71 -12.69
N GLU A 137 -2.95 12.41 -11.68
CA GLU A 137 -3.09 13.88 -11.65
C GLU A 137 -1.82 14.61 -11.18
N ARG A 138 -0.70 13.92 -11.10
CA ARG A 138 0.57 14.54 -10.71
C ARG A 138 0.93 15.65 -11.72
N LYS A 139 1.03 16.88 -11.26
CA LYS A 139 1.55 17.98 -12.08
C LYS A 139 2.90 17.58 -12.65
N ALA A 140 2.97 17.52 -13.98
CA ALA A 140 4.25 17.34 -14.67
C ALA A 140 5.13 18.57 -14.35
N GLY A 141 6.26 18.33 -13.71
CA GLY A 141 7.20 19.40 -13.38
C GLY A 141 8.01 19.09 -12.12
N LEU A 142 9.16 19.72 -12.00
CA LEU A 142 10.00 19.68 -10.79
C LEU A 142 9.29 20.52 -9.71
N THR A 143 9.04 19.90 -8.55
CA THR A 143 8.71 20.65 -7.34
C THR A 143 9.84 21.64 -7.09
N GLY A 144 9.58 22.95 -7.18
CA GLY A 144 10.61 23.97 -7.05
C GLY A 144 11.31 23.88 -5.68
N ARG A 145 12.58 24.26 -5.62
CA ARG A 145 13.37 24.25 -4.36
C ARG A 145 12.64 24.92 -3.20
N ALA A 146 11.91 26.01 -3.48
CA ALA A 146 11.13 26.75 -2.47
C ALA A 146 10.00 25.88 -1.88
N ALA A 147 9.22 25.19 -2.73
CA ALA A 147 8.13 24.31 -2.31
C ALA A 147 8.66 23.10 -1.52
N PHE A 148 9.75 22.48 -1.98
CA PHE A 148 10.40 21.41 -1.26
C PHE A 148 10.94 21.86 0.10
N GLY A 149 11.55 23.05 0.16
CA GLY A 149 12.00 23.66 1.42
C GLY A 149 10.84 23.97 2.37
N ALA A 150 9.67 24.40 1.86
CA ALA A 150 8.49 24.63 2.67
C ALA A 150 7.94 23.31 3.27
N LEU A 151 7.91 22.24 2.48
CA LEU A 151 7.52 20.91 2.97
C LEU A 151 8.44 20.41 4.09
N LYS A 152 9.76 20.54 3.91
CA LYS A 152 10.72 20.14 4.94
C LYS A 152 10.52 20.93 6.24
N ARG A 153 10.34 22.24 6.17
CA ARG A 153 10.06 23.05 7.37
C ARG A 153 8.77 22.61 8.05
N ALA A 154 7.72 22.35 7.28
CA ALA A 154 6.44 21.88 7.83
C ALA A 154 6.55 20.51 8.52
N LEU A 155 7.42 19.62 8.04
CA LEU A 155 7.76 18.35 8.69
C LEU A 155 8.61 18.57 9.95
N ASP A 156 9.63 19.43 9.87
CA ASP A 156 10.51 19.71 11.02
C ASP A 156 9.77 20.38 12.18
N GLU A 157 8.68 21.13 11.89
CA GLU A 157 7.80 21.72 12.91
C GLU A 157 6.90 20.68 13.62
N GLN A 158 6.83 19.46 13.11
CA GLN A 158 6.11 18.34 13.74
C GLN A 158 7.01 17.52 14.67
N LYS A 159 8.28 17.91 14.85
CA LYS A 159 9.18 17.22 15.76
C LYS A 159 8.60 17.16 17.17
N ALA A 160 8.62 15.98 17.76
CA ALA A 160 8.28 15.77 19.15
C ALA A 160 9.37 16.32 20.08
N ALA A 161 9.16 16.27 21.38
CA ALA A 161 10.11 16.76 22.38
C ALA A 161 11.47 16.06 22.32
N ASP A 162 11.52 14.83 21.81
CA ASP A 162 12.74 14.06 21.57
C ASP A 162 13.49 14.44 20.29
N GLY A 163 12.98 15.42 19.53
CA GLY A 163 13.54 15.92 18.27
C GLY A 163 13.27 15.03 17.07
N ARG A 164 12.43 14.00 17.20
CA ARG A 164 12.09 13.07 16.10
C ARG A 164 10.78 13.45 15.42
N ILE A 165 10.66 13.09 14.15
CA ILE A 165 9.44 13.22 13.36
C ILE A 165 8.80 11.84 13.29
N SER A 166 7.53 11.74 13.65
CA SER A 166 6.75 10.51 13.53
C SER A 166 6.09 10.43 12.16
N LEU A 167 5.95 9.21 11.65
CA LEU A 167 5.20 8.89 10.45
C LEU A 167 4.33 7.67 10.72
N SER A 168 3.02 7.84 10.65
CA SER A 168 2.06 6.75 10.83
C SER A 168 1.97 5.91 9.56
N VAL A 169 1.96 4.59 9.75
CA VAL A 169 1.70 3.59 8.71
C VAL A 169 0.59 2.69 9.22
N GLU A 170 -0.54 2.70 8.55
CA GLU A 170 -1.66 1.80 8.82
C GLU A 170 -1.60 0.65 7.83
N VAL A 171 -1.56 -0.57 8.35
CA VAL A 171 -1.59 -1.80 7.54
C VAL A 171 -2.90 -2.51 7.78
N VAL A 172 -3.63 -2.79 6.69
CA VAL A 172 -4.86 -3.59 6.67
C VAL A 172 -4.51 -4.97 6.13
N TYR A 173 -5.03 -6.01 6.75
CA TYR A 173 -4.89 -7.40 6.32
C TYR A 173 -6.09 -8.26 6.71
#